data_c16a4e8d9d1a114a2bcb2f1b5d3e5205
#
_entry.id   c16a4e8d9d1a114a2bcb2f1b5d3e5205
#
_cell.length_a   1.000
_cell.length_b   1.000
_cell.length_c   1.000
_cell.angle_alpha   90.00
_cell.angle_beta   90.00
_cell.angle_gamma   90.00
#
_symmetry.space_group_name_H-M   'P 1'
#
loop_
_entity.id
_entity.type
_entity.pdbx_description
1 polymer ?
#
loop_
_entity_poly.entity_id
_entity_poly.type
_entity_poly.pdbx_seq_one_letter_code
_entity_poly.pdbx_strand_id
1 'polypeptide(L)'
;MKLKDILSPSFKDYLKPIEPMVVVECDSDLCHEVVTNGWLSEEQMRHAAERYRLGKSRSGKTIYWMVDEMGIVRDGHLADTWVSSLLKAREPRLLQSWHPRHCFFGLHLLTVCVDKPICVVESEASAVILSELFPESIWMAYAYPANMTVDLLEPLQDCPVTIYPQTDPHMEIYLSFLDFADTLRRVYPSIDISIERILEDNATDEQKQRNIDLVDFLFESPRILRANASNSA
;
A
#
# COMPACT_ATOMS: atom_id res chain seq x y z
N MET A 1 -27.63 -7.86 -2.98
CA MET A 1 -26.36 -8.51 -3.32
C MET A 1 -25.76 -9.08 -2.05
N LYS A 2 -25.45 -10.37 -2.01
CA LYS A 2 -24.90 -11.01 -0.81
C LYS A 2 -23.37 -10.81 -0.80
N LEU A 3 -22.74 -10.82 0.37
CA LEU A 3 -21.29 -10.64 0.49
C LEU A 3 -20.52 -11.63 -0.40
N LYS A 4 -20.99 -12.88 -0.48
CA LYS A 4 -20.47 -13.90 -1.41
C LYS A 4 -20.53 -13.49 -2.89
N ASP A 5 -21.29 -12.46 -3.22
CA ASP A 5 -21.42 -11.92 -4.57
C ASP A 5 -20.40 -10.81 -4.86
N ILE A 6 -19.65 -10.37 -3.83
CA ILE A 6 -18.61 -9.34 -3.91
C ILE A 6 -17.23 -9.97 -3.81
N LEU A 7 -17.08 -10.95 -2.94
CA LEU A 7 -15.79 -11.55 -2.60
C LEU A 7 -15.61 -12.90 -3.33
N SER A 8 -14.38 -13.21 -3.68
CA SER A 8 -14.03 -14.51 -4.24
C SER A 8 -14.32 -15.65 -3.24
N PRO A 9 -14.44 -16.92 -3.67
CA PRO A 9 -14.66 -18.05 -2.77
C PRO A 9 -13.64 -18.20 -1.64
N SER A 10 -12.43 -17.68 -1.83
CA SER A 10 -11.33 -17.68 -0.86
C SER A 10 -11.57 -16.79 0.36
N PHE A 11 -12.57 -15.90 0.36
CA PHE A 11 -12.79 -15.00 1.51
C PHE A 11 -13.01 -15.75 2.84
N LYS A 12 -13.68 -16.91 2.83
CA LYS A 12 -13.86 -17.70 4.06
C LYS A 12 -12.55 -18.16 4.68
N ASP A 13 -11.52 -18.28 3.87
CA ASP A 13 -10.21 -18.74 4.28
C ASP A 13 -9.42 -17.62 4.98
N TYR A 14 -9.73 -16.33 4.71
CA TYR A 14 -9.13 -15.18 5.38
C TYR A 14 -9.62 -14.93 6.82
N LEU A 15 -10.69 -15.59 7.22
CA LEU A 15 -11.20 -15.50 8.59
C LEU A 15 -10.50 -16.45 9.56
N LYS A 16 -9.59 -17.29 9.08
CA LYS A 16 -8.75 -18.17 9.90
C LYS A 16 -7.35 -17.56 10.07
N PRO A 17 -6.64 -17.86 11.17
CA PRO A 17 -5.21 -17.55 11.25
C PRO A 17 -4.54 -18.17 10.03
N ILE A 18 -3.79 -17.38 9.31
CA ILE A 18 -3.39 -17.69 7.94
C ILE A 18 -2.24 -18.66 7.96
N GLU A 19 -2.47 -19.85 7.49
CA GLU A 19 -1.49 -20.56 6.66
C GLU A 19 -1.45 -19.88 5.28
N PRO A 20 -0.30 -19.91 4.57
CA PRO A 20 -0.08 -19.08 3.38
C PRO A 20 -1.22 -19.26 2.38
N MET A 21 -2.02 -18.25 2.26
CA MET A 21 -3.10 -18.24 1.31
C MET A 21 -2.59 -17.89 -0.04
N VAL A 22 -2.75 -18.83 -0.84
CA VAL A 22 -2.62 -18.68 -2.26
C VAL A 22 -3.89 -18.06 -2.77
N VAL A 23 -3.82 -16.85 -3.19
CA VAL A 23 -4.59 -16.57 -4.35
C VAL A 23 -3.66 -16.14 -5.35
N VAL A 24 -3.57 -16.71 -6.48
CA VAL A 24 -3.15 -15.73 -7.38
C VAL A 24 -3.35 -16.18 -8.78
N GLU A 25 -4.48 -15.78 -9.22
CA GLU A 25 -4.57 -15.36 -10.61
C GLU A 25 -4.49 -13.83 -10.58
N CYS A 26 -3.47 -13.27 -11.22
CA CYS A 26 -3.30 -11.84 -11.39
C CYS A 26 -4.24 -11.38 -12.51
N ASP A 27 -5.52 -11.26 -12.19
CA ASP A 27 -6.59 -10.94 -13.16
C ASP A 27 -7.61 -9.93 -12.61
N SER A 28 -7.23 -9.16 -11.56
CA SER A 28 -8.00 -8.03 -11.07
C SER A 28 -7.82 -6.80 -11.97
N ASP A 29 -8.66 -5.78 -11.78
CA ASP A 29 -8.58 -4.54 -12.55
C ASP A 29 -7.20 -3.86 -12.46
N LEU A 30 -6.58 -3.79 -11.27
CA LEU A 30 -5.22 -3.30 -11.11
C LEU A 30 -4.23 -4.09 -11.98
N CYS A 31 -4.30 -5.43 -11.94
CA CYS A 31 -3.37 -6.27 -12.69
C CYS A 31 -3.46 -5.98 -14.20
N HIS A 32 -4.68 -5.85 -14.70
CA HIS A 32 -4.90 -5.51 -16.12
C HIS A 32 -4.44 -4.10 -16.46
N GLU A 33 -4.74 -3.13 -15.62
CA GLU A 33 -4.38 -1.73 -15.83
C GLU A 33 -2.86 -1.55 -15.88
N VAL A 34 -2.15 -2.07 -14.89
CA VAL A 34 -0.69 -1.94 -14.76
C VAL A 34 0.04 -2.56 -15.95
N VAL A 35 -0.40 -3.75 -16.39
CA VAL A 35 0.21 -4.43 -17.55
C VAL A 35 -0.16 -3.72 -18.87
N THR A 36 -1.42 -3.30 -19.02
CA THR A 36 -1.88 -2.60 -20.23
C THR A 36 -1.17 -1.26 -20.42
N ASN A 37 -0.92 -0.53 -19.33
CA ASN A 37 -0.18 0.73 -19.36
C ASN A 37 1.35 0.52 -19.50
N GLY A 38 1.82 -0.73 -19.45
CA GLY A 38 3.24 -1.05 -19.55
C GLY A 38 4.08 -0.60 -18.34
N TRP A 39 3.45 -0.41 -17.19
CA TRP A 39 4.14 -0.03 -15.96
C TRP A 39 4.96 -1.20 -15.39
N LEU A 40 4.41 -2.40 -15.44
CA LEU A 40 5.09 -3.65 -15.12
C LEU A 40 4.81 -4.70 -16.21
N SER A 41 5.70 -5.67 -16.36
CA SER A 41 5.43 -6.86 -17.15
C SER A 41 4.40 -7.76 -16.45
N GLU A 42 3.78 -8.70 -17.18
CA GLU A 42 2.87 -9.70 -16.60
C GLU A 42 3.53 -10.49 -15.46
N GLU A 43 4.81 -10.85 -15.62
CA GLU A 43 5.56 -11.60 -14.61
C GLU A 43 5.80 -10.76 -13.35
N GLN A 44 6.23 -9.51 -13.49
CA GLN A 44 6.41 -8.59 -12.36
C GLN A 44 5.08 -8.36 -11.63
N MET A 45 3.99 -8.10 -12.38
CA MET A 45 2.69 -7.88 -11.76
C MET A 45 2.19 -9.13 -11.01
N ARG A 46 2.43 -10.32 -11.55
CA ARG A 46 2.11 -11.58 -10.87
C ARG A 46 2.91 -11.73 -9.57
N HIS A 47 4.23 -11.47 -9.59
CA HIS A 47 5.08 -11.52 -8.40
C HIS A 47 4.62 -10.52 -7.33
N ALA A 48 4.28 -9.30 -7.75
CA ALA A 48 3.77 -8.28 -6.83
C ALA A 48 2.42 -8.68 -6.22
N ALA A 49 1.49 -9.21 -7.04
CA ALA A 49 0.19 -9.68 -6.58
C ALA A 49 0.33 -10.82 -5.55
N GLU A 50 1.24 -11.76 -5.78
CA GLU A 50 1.57 -12.84 -4.84
C GLU A 50 2.17 -12.28 -3.54
N ARG A 51 3.15 -11.38 -3.65
CA ARG A 51 3.82 -10.75 -2.51
C ARG A 51 2.86 -10.04 -1.60
N TYR A 52 1.95 -9.24 -2.17
CA TYR A 52 0.98 -8.45 -1.42
C TYR A 52 -0.33 -9.19 -1.15
N ARG A 53 -0.45 -10.44 -1.61
CA ARG A 53 -1.65 -11.25 -1.43
C ARG A 53 -2.91 -10.55 -1.95
N LEU A 54 -2.83 -9.96 -3.14
CA LEU A 54 -3.96 -9.23 -3.72
C LEU A 54 -5.17 -10.15 -3.88
N GLY A 55 -6.32 -9.67 -3.49
CA GLY A 55 -7.58 -10.35 -3.71
C GLY A 55 -8.32 -9.80 -4.93
N LYS A 56 -9.36 -10.52 -5.35
CA LYS A 56 -10.28 -10.08 -6.39
C LYS A 56 -11.73 -10.24 -5.96
N SER A 57 -12.52 -9.20 -6.19
CA SER A 57 -13.97 -9.28 -6.03
C SER A 57 -14.60 -9.98 -7.23
N ARG A 58 -15.87 -10.40 -7.10
CA ARG A 58 -16.61 -10.97 -8.24
C ARG A 58 -16.82 -10.00 -9.40
N SER A 59 -16.74 -8.71 -9.15
CA SER A 59 -16.79 -7.68 -10.20
C SER A 59 -15.45 -7.39 -10.84
N GLY A 60 -14.40 -8.12 -10.48
CA GLY A 60 -13.05 -7.93 -11.01
C GLY A 60 -12.23 -6.86 -10.30
N LYS A 61 -12.79 -6.17 -9.29
CA LYS A 61 -12.07 -5.14 -8.53
C LYS A 61 -11.02 -5.76 -7.61
N THR A 62 -9.88 -5.12 -7.49
CA THR A 62 -8.81 -5.52 -6.58
C THR A 62 -9.23 -5.35 -5.13
N ILE A 63 -8.85 -6.30 -4.29
CA ILE A 63 -8.96 -6.21 -2.83
C ILE A 63 -7.56 -6.14 -2.26
N TYR A 64 -7.25 -5.04 -1.59
CA TYR A 64 -6.00 -4.84 -0.88
C TYR A 64 -6.16 -5.30 0.57
N TRP A 65 -5.65 -6.48 0.89
CA TRP A 65 -5.77 -7.04 2.23
C TRP A 65 -4.76 -6.42 3.18
N MET A 66 -5.25 -5.83 4.26
CA MET A 66 -4.44 -5.36 5.38
C MET A 66 -4.05 -6.55 6.24
N VAL A 67 -2.83 -7.01 6.09
CA VAL A 67 -2.27 -8.17 6.80
C VAL A 67 -1.19 -7.67 7.75
N ASP A 68 -1.34 -7.98 9.05
CA ASP A 68 -0.38 -7.52 10.05
C ASP A 68 0.92 -8.33 10.06
N GLU A 69 1.84 -7.93 10.93
CA GLU A 69 3.15 -8.55 11.14
C GLU A 69 3.06 -10.02 11.61
N MET A 70 1.91 -10.43 12.16
CA MET A 70 1.63 -11.81 12.55
C MET A 70 1.02 -12.64 11.41
N GLY A 71 0.81 -12.03 10.25
CA GLY A 71 0.16 -12.65 9.09
C GLY A 71 -1.36 -12.73 9.21
N ILE A 72 -1.98 -12.01 10.15
CA ILE A 72 -3.43 -12.01 10.37
C ILE A 72 -4.06 -10.93 9.50
N VAL A 73 -5.12 -11.28 8.76
CA VAL A 73 -5.90 -10.29 8.01
C VAL A 73 -6.69 -9.43 8.99
N ARG A 74 -6.43 -8.14 8.96
CA ARG A 74 -7.07 -7.15 9.84
C ARG A 74 -8.23 -6.43 9.18
N ASP A 75 -8.12 -6.14 7.89
CA ASP A 75 -9.20 -5.61 7.06
C ASP A 75 -8.88 -5.83 5.57
N GLY A 76 -9.65 -5.26 4.70
CA GLY A 76 -9.41 -5.18 3.27
C GLY A 76 -9.98 -3.89 2.71
N HIS A 77 -9.27 -3.30 1.78
CA HIS A 77 -9.72 -2.12 1.05
C HIS A 77 -10.19 -2.56 -0.34
N LEU A 78 -11.42 -2.19 -0.72
CA LEU A 78 -12.06 -2.54 -1.98
C LEU A 78 -12.69 -1.29 -2.58
N ALA A 79 -12.14 -0.76 -3.63
CA ALA A 79 -12.50 0.53 -4.19
C ALA A 79 -12.50 1.62 -3.08
N ASP A 80 -13.61 2.28 -2.80
CA ASP A 80 -13.69 3.36 -1.81
C ASP A 80 -14.25 2.88 -0.46
N THR A 81 -14.14 1.59 -0.14
CA THR A 81 -14.74 1.05 1.08
C THR A 81 -13.92 -0.04 1.74
N TRP A 82 -14.08 -0.17 3.06
CA TRP A 82 -13.48 -1.23 3.84
C TRP A 82 -14.36 -2.48 3.84
N VAL A 83 -13.74 -3.66 3.74
CA VAL A 83 -14.43 -4.95 3.80
C VAL A 83 -15.17 -5.10 5.12
N SER A 84 -14.59 -4.66 6.23
CA SER A 84 -15.25 -4.64 7.55
C SER A 84 -16.55 -3.82 7.54
N SER A 85 -16.58 -2.68 6.85
CA SER A 85 -17.79 -1.85 6.72
C SER A 85 -18.87 -2.57 5.91
N LEU A 86 -18.49 -3.27 4.84
CA LEU A 86 -19.42 -4.09 4.06
C LEU A 86 -19.98 -5.25 4.90
N LEU A 87 -19.13 -5.91 5.69
CA LEU A 87 -19.54 -7.00 6.57
C LEU A 87 -20.48 -6.48 7.68
N LYS A 88 -20.17 -5.35 8.30
CA LYS A 88 -21.02 -4.74 9.32
C LYS A 88 -22.42 -4.46 8.80
N ALA A 89 -22.53 -4.02 7.55
CA ALA A 89 -23.82 -3.71 6.94
C ALA A 89 -24.62 -4.96 6.51
N ARG A 90 -23.95 -6.05 6.15
CA ARG A 90 -24.58 -7.20 5.48
C ARG A 90 -24.54 -8.51 6.28
N GLU A 91 -23.45 -8.77 6.96
CA GLU A 91 -23.17 -10.01 7.69
C GLU A 91 -22.51 -9.75 9.04
N PRO A 92 -23.16 -9.00 9.96
CA PRO A 92 -22.53 -8.54 11.21
C PRO A 92 -22.04 -9.68 12.11
N ARG A 93 -22.59 -10.88 11.95
CA ARG A 93 -22.16 -12.06 12.72
C ARG A 93 -20.72 -12.49 12.39
N LEU A 94 -20.24 -12.22 11.18
CA LEU A 94 -18.88 -12.54 10.79
C LEU A 94 -17.84 -11.66 11.50
N LEU A 95 -18.23 -10.48 11.96
CA LEU A 95 -17.37 -9.60 12.73
C LEU A 95 -17.19 -10.02 14.19
N GLN A 96 -18.01 -10.93 14.73
CA GLN A 96 -17.91 -11.35 16.14
C GLN A 96 -16.60 -12.09 16.45
N SER A 97 -16.04 -12.77 15.44
CA SER A 97 -14.76 -13.49 15.56
C SER A 97 -13.60 -12.81 14.84
N TRP A 98 -13.86 -11.71 14.15
CA TRP A 98 -12.89 -10.93 13.41
C TRP A 98 -12.79 -9.53 14.02
N HIS A 99 -11.60 -9.14 14.41
CA HIS A 99 -11.31 -7.85 15.04
C HIS A 99 -10.58 -6.96 14.03
N PRO A 100 -11.33 -6.22 13.17
CA PRO A 100 -10.72 -5.30 12.21
C PRO A 100 -9.91 -4.23 12.96
N ARG A 101 -8.71 -3.98 12.48
CA ARG A 101 -7.91 -2.84 12.91
C ARG A 101 -7.15 -2.28 11.70
N HIS A 102 -6.84 -1.02 11.72
CA HIS A 102 -5.96 -0.46 10.73
C HIS A 102 -4.53 -0.95 10.96
N CYS A 103 -3.87 -1.34 9.89
CA CYS A 103 -2.43 -1.55 9.81
C CYS A 103 -1.99 -1.14 8.40
N PHE A 104 -0.69 -0.98 8.17
CA PHE A 104 -0.20 -0.73 6.82
C PHE A 104 -0.54 -1.89 5.89
N PHE A 105 -0.94 -1.55 4.66
CA PHE A 105 -0.90 -2.50 3.57
C PHE A 105 0.56 -2.88 3.32
N GLY A 106 0.87 -4.17 3.24
CA GLY A 106 2.24 -4.66 3.11
C GLY A 106 2.98 -4.88 4.44
N LEU A 107 2.36 -4.64 5.61
CA LEU A 107 3.01 -4.80 6.93
C LEU A 107 3.55 -6.22 7.15
N HIS A 108 2.87 -7.26 6.64
CA HIS A 108 3.33 -8.65 6.72
C HIS A 108 4.69 -8.91 6.04
N LEU A 109 5.14 -8.00 5.19
CA LEU A 109 6.44 -8.12 4.51
C LEU A 109 7.63 -7.91 5.45
N LEU A 110 7.42 -7.30 6.63
CA LEU A 110 8.48 -7.16 7.64
C LEU A 110 9.10 -8.51 8.04
N THR A 111 8.30 -9.57 8.07
CA THR A 111 8.77 -10.90 8.51
C THR A 111 9.60 -11.64 7.47
N VAL A 112 9.50 -11.26 6.20
CA VAL A 112 10.16 -11.94 5.08
C VAL A 112 11.27 -11.12 4.42
N CYS A 113 11.36 -9.82 4.73
CA CYS A 113 12.33 -8.89 4.16
C CYS A 113 13.12 -8.18 5.27
N VAL A 114 13.74 -8.95 6.14
CA VAL A 114 14.57 -8.42 7.24
C VAL A 114 15.71 -7.56 6.67
N ASP A 115 16.00 -6.44 7.34
CA ASP A 115 17.08 -5.49 7.00
C ASP A 115 16.87 -4.62 5.76
N LYS A 116 15.67 -4.58 5.17
CA LYS A 116 15.36 -3.63 4.10
C LYS A 116 14.78 -2.33 4.67
N PRO A 117 15.14 -1.15 4.09
CA PRO A 117 14.48 0.10 4.44
C PRO A 117 12.99 0.06 4.07
N ILE A 118 12.18 0.75 4.86
CA ILE A 118 10.74 0.81 4.66
C ILE A 118 10.39 2.13 3.96
N CYS A 119 9.66 2.02 2.86
CA CYS A 119 9.13 3.15 2.11
C CYS A 119 7.60 3.14 2.22
N VAL A 120 7.01 4.27 2.56
CA VAL A 120 5.57 4.40 2.78
C VAL A 120 4.99 5.39 1.79
N VAL A 121 3.93 4.98 1.11
CA VAL A 121 3.14 5.80 0.17
C VAL A 121 1.67 5.82 0.59
N GLU A 122 0.84 6.65 -0.06
CA GLU A 122 -0.59 6.66 0.24
C GLU A 122 -1.31 5.46 -0.36
N SER A 123 -1.13 5.26 -1.67
CA SER A 123 -1.88 4.29 -2.47
C SER A 123 -1.30 2.87 -2.36
N GLU A 124 -2.17 1.89 -2.13
CA GLU A 124 -1.81 0.48 -2.16
C GLU A 124 -1.34 0.04 -3.55
N ALA A 125 -1.97 0.56 -4.61
CA ALA A 125 -1.55 0.29 -5.99
C ALA A 125 -0.11 0.76 -6.21
N SER A 126 0.24 1.93 -5.71
CA SER A 126 1.59 2.50 -5.80
C SER A 126 2.60 1.66 -5.03
N ALA A 127 2.26 1.18 -3.82
CA ALA A 127 3.15 0.27 -3.08
C ALA A 127 3.43 -1.02 -3.86
N VAL A 128 2.41 -1.61 -4.50
CA VAL A 128 2.52 -2.81 -5.34
C VAL A 128 3.47 -2.57 -6.51
N ILE A 129 3.29 -1.48 -7.25
CA ILE A 129 4.09 -1.14 -8.44
C ILE A 129 5.54 -0.85 -8.05
N LEU A 130 5.74 0.01 -7.03
CA LEU A 130 7.06 0.43 -6.57
C LEU A 130 7.87 -0.75 -6.02
N SER A 131 7.24 -1.77 -5.48
CA SER A 131 7.93 -2.96 -4.98
C SER A 131 8.64 -3.78 -6.07
N GLU A 132 8.21 -3.68 -7.33
CA GLU A 132 8.87 -4.29 -8.48
C GLU A 132 9.88 -3.35 -9.15
N LEU A 133 9.66 -2.05 -9.05
CA LEU A 133 10.58 -1.05 -9.60
C LEU A 133 11.80 -0.82 -8.68
N PHE A 134 11.59 -0.93 -7.36
CA PHE A 134 12.61 -0.70 -6.33
C PHE A 134 12.58 -1.83 -5.28
N PRO A 135 13.01 -3.04 -5.67
CA PRO A 135 12.89 -4.25 -4.84
C PRO A 135 13.84 -4.28 -3.63
N GLU A 136 14.76 -3.32 -3.53
CA GLU A 136 15.67 -3.15 -2.39
C GLU A 136 14.95 -2.62 -1.13
N SER A 137 13.74 -2.10 -1.26
CA SER A 137 12.92 -1.56 -0.17
C SER A 137 11.65 -2.38 0.07
N ILE A 138 11.08 -2.26 1.27
CA ILE A 138 9.72 -2.72 1.55
C ILE A 138 8.78 -1.53 1.33
N TRP A 139 7.85 -1.67 0.40
CA TRP A 139 6.86 -0.63 0.12
C TRP A 139 5.56 -0.94 0.86
N MET A 140 5.06 0.04 1.60
CA MET A 140 3.82 -0.05 2.36
C MET A 140 2.89 1.10 2.01
N ALA A 141 1.59 0.94 2.27
CA ALA A 141 0.62 2.02 2.08
C ALA A 141 -0.29 2.19 3.29
N TYR A 142 -0.74 3.45 3.51
CA TYR A 142 -1.69 3.80 4.59
C TYR A 142 -3.13 4.01 4.09
N ALA A 143 -3.39 3.93 2.80
CA ALA A 143 -4.66 4.06 2.08
C ALA A 143 -5.29 5.46 2.12
N TYR A 144 -5.37 6.09 3.27
CA TYR A 144 -5.94 7.42 3.45
C TYR A 144 -5.16 8.23 4.48
N PRO A 145 -4.99 9.57 4.32
CA PRO A 145 -4.30 10.41 5.29
C PRO A 145 -4.84 10.30 6.72
N ALA A 146 -6.16 10.13 6.89
CA ALA A 146 -6.79 9.95 8.19
C ALA A 146 -6.38 8.65 8.92
N ASN A 147 -5.83 7.67 8.21
CA ASN A 147 -5.30 6.43 8.80
C ASN A 147 -3.90 6.62 9.40
N MET A 148 -3.19 7.68 9.01
CA MET A 148 -1.83 7.95 9.45
C MET A 148 -1.84 8.44 10.90
N THR A 149 -1.77 7.51 11.83
CA THR A 149 -1.77 7.76 13.28
C THR A 149 -0.45 7.32 13.89
N VAL A 150 -0.14 7.84 15.08
CA VAL A 150 1.07 7.46 15.82
C VAL A 150 1.12 5.95 16.07
N ASP A 151 0.00 5.36 16.48
CA ASP A 151 -0.10 3.93 16.78
C ASP A 151 0.12 3.04 15.54
N LEU A 152 -0.15 3.58 14.33
CA LEU A 152 0.09 2.85 13.09
C LEU A 152 1.58 2.57 12.90
N LEU A 153 2.45 3.46 13.36
CA LEU A 153 3.92 3.36 13.25
C LEU A 153 4.56 2.49 14.34
N GLU A 154 3.82 2.07 15.36
CA GLU A 154 4.37 1.24 16.45
C GLU A 154 5.15 0.01 15.95
N PRO A 155 4.67 -0.78 14.96
CA PRO A 155 5.43 -1.92 14.46
C PRO A 155 6.73 -1.55 13.72
N LEU A 156 6.89 -0.29 13.34
CA LEU A 156 8.01 0.22 12.55
C LEU A 156 9.04 1.02 13.36
N GLN A 157 8.87 1.14 14.68
CA GLN A 157 9.67 2.02 15.53
C GLN A 157 11.18 1.72 15.52
N ASP A 158 11.57 0.49 15.22
CA ASP A 158 12.95 0.02 15.18
C ASP A 158 13.50 -0.09 13.74
N CYS A 159 12.77 0.41 12.75
CA CYS A 159 13.13 0.33 11.35
C CYS A 159 13.35 1.75 10.77
N PRO A 160 14.28 1.91 9.82
CA PRO A 160 14.36 3.16 9.04
C PRO A 160 13.15 3.26 8.11
N VAL A 161 12.37 4.34 8.28
CA VAL A 161 11.13 4.59 7.53
C VAL A 161 11.27 5.87 6.73
N THR A 162 10.96 5.80 5.43
CA THR A 162 10.84 6.97 4.56
C THR A 162 9.43 7.09 4.04
N ILE A 163 8.76 8.21 4.31
CA ILE A 163 7.43 8.50 3.78
C ILE A 163 7.55 9.34 2.52
N TYR A 164 6.84 8.96 1.48
CA TYR A 164 6.72 9.66 0.20
C TYR A 164 5.31 10.25 0.09
N PRO A 165 5.07 11.47 0.58
CA PRO A 165 3.76 12.12 0.47
C PRO A 165 3.41 12.37 -0.99
N GLN A 166 2.11 12.43 -1.30
CA GLN A 166 1.64 13.07 -2.53
C GLN A 166 2.02 14.55 -2.51
N THR A 167 2.16 15.15 -3.70
CA THR A 167 2.36 16.60 -3.79
C THR A 167 1.02 17.33 -3.88
N ASP A 168 1.02 18.61 -3.54
CA ASP A 168 -0.10 19.52 -3.70
C ASP A 168 0.40 20.95 -4.04
N PRO A 169 -0.50 21.86 -4.54
CA PRO A 169 -0.08 23.19 -4.97
C PRO A 169 0.57 24.06 -3.91
N HIS A 170 0.34 23.77 -2.64
CA HIS A 170 0.76 24.60 -1.49
C HIS A 170 1.68 23.88 -0.53
N MET A 171 2.12 22.65 -0.86
CA MET A 171 2.95 21.80 0.00
C MET A 171 2.30 21.46 1.36
N GLU A 172 0.97 21.56 1.47
CA GLU A 172 0.26 21.35 2.73
C GLU A 172 0.38 19.89 3.20
N ILE A 173 0.32 18.93 2.25
CA ILE A 173 0.48 17.50 2.55
C ILE A 173 1.89 17.24 3.08
N TYR A 174 2.92 17.71 2.37
CA TYR A 174 4.30 17.54 2.81
C TYR A 174 4.55 18.14 4.19
N LEU A 175 4.10 19.39 4.43
CA LEU A 175 4.26 20.07 5.72
C LEU A 175 3.53 19.33 6.85
N SER A 176 2.35 18.77 6.58
CA SER A 176 1.61 17.98 7.57
C SER A 176 2.36 16.72 7.97
N PHE A 177 3.07 16.06 7.04
CA PHE A 177 3.92 14.92 7.35
C PHE A 177 5.19 15.29 8.13
N LEU A 178 5.75 16.49 7.92
CA LEU A 178 6.85 16.98 8.79
C LEU A 178 6.38 17.15 10.23
N ASP A 179 5.22 17.77 10.45
CA ASP A 179 4.63 17.96 11.78
C ASP A 179 4.28 16.59 12.42
N PHE A 180 3.80 15.65 11.62
CA PHE A 180 3.54 14.28 12.05
C PHE A 180 4.84 13.56 12.46
N ALA A 181 5.91 13.67 11.69
CA ALA A 181 7.21 13.09 12.02
C ALA A 181 7.79 13.66 13.33
N ASP A 182 7.61 14.96 13.56
CA ASP A 182 8.01 15.59 14.82
C ASP A 182 7.19 15.08 16.02
N THR A 183 5.92 14.80 15.80
CA THR A 183 5.04 14.17 16.81
C THR A 183 5.49 12.75 17.11
N LEU A 184 5.81 11.95 16.08
CA LEU A 184 6.32 10.59 16.23
C LEU A 184 7.62 10.54 17.03
N ARG A 185 8.59 11.44 16.75
CA ARG A 185 9.85 11.53 17.48
C ARG A 185 9.68 11.86 18.96
N ARG A 186 8.59 12.54 19.33
CA ARG A 186 8.25 12.78 20.76
C ARG A 186 7.70 11.53 21.45
N VAL A 187 6.96 10.69 20.73
CA VAL A 187 6.37 9.44 21.27
C VAL A 187 7.38 8.30 21.21
N TYR A 188 8.08 8.17 20.11
CA TYR A 188 9.10 7.15 19.85
C TYR A 188 10.46 7.84 19.59
N PRO A 189 11.22 8.18 20.63
CA PRO A 189 12.46 8.99 20.46
C PRO A 189 13.56 8.33 19.61
N SER A 190 13.51 7.01 19.46
CA SER A 190 14.46 6.22 18.67
C SER A 190 14.03 6.04 17.21
N ILE A 191 12.82 6.47 16.83
CA ILE A 191 12.32 6.24 15.48
C ILE A 191 13.19 6.95 14.43
N ASP A 192 13.64 6.17 13.45
CA ASP A 192 14.36 6.71 12.29
C ASP A 192 13.34 6.95 11.17
N ILE A 193 12.82 8.17 11.11
CA ILE A 193 11.80 8.56 10.13
C ILE A 193 12.25 9.78 9.32
N SER A 194 12.09 9.68 8.00
CA SER A 194 12.31 10.77 7.06
C SER A 194 11.08 11.00 6.17
N ILE A 195 10.90 12.23 5.75
CA ILE A 195 9.85 12.63 4.81
C ILE A 195 10.53 13.04 3.51
N GLU A 196 10.25 12.31 2.44
CA GLU A 196 10.89 12.54 1.16
C GLU A 196 10.26 13.74 0.44
N ARG A 197 11.13 14.57 -0.14
CA ARG A 197 10.73 15.82 -0.77
C ARG A 197 10.75 15.78 -2.30
N ILE A 198 11.05 14.62 -2.88
CA ILE A 198 11.29 14.48 -4.32
C ILE A 198 10.17 15.05 -5.20
N LEU A 199 8.91 14.87 -4.80
CA LEU A 199 7.77 15.38 -5.55
C LEU A 199 7.67 16.89 -5.45
N GLU A 200 7.87 17.46 -4.27
CA GLU A 200 7.82 18.91 -4.08
C GLU A 200 8.90 19.65 -4.86
N ASP A 201 10.08 19.05 -4.98
CA ASP A 201 11.23 19.67 -5.66
C ASP A 201 11.20 19.49 -7.18
N ASN A 202 10.47 18.49 -7.71
CA ASN A 202 10.58 18.10 -9.11
C ASN A 202 9.25 18.09 -9.89
N ALA A 203 8.10 18.01 -9.23
CA ALA A 203 6.80 18.03 -9.90
C ALA A 203 6.50 19.42 -10.48
N THR A 204 5.90 19.43 -11.67
CA THR A 204 5.41 20.66 -12.30
C THR A 204 4.17 21.19 -11.57
N ASP A 205 3.83 22.47 -11.78
CA ASP A 205 2.61 23.06 -11.21
C ASP A 205 1.35 22.31 -11.64
N GLU A 206 1.30 21.80 -12.89
CA GLU A 206 0.18 21.00 -13.36
C GLU A 206 0.08 19.66 -12.63
N GLN A 207 1.19 19.01 -12.37
CA GLN A 207 1.26 17.77 -11.58
C GLN A 207 0.82 18.02 -10.12
N LYS A 208 1.26 19.12 -9.52
CA LYS A 208 0.86 19.52 -8.17
C LYS A 208 -0.65 19.80 -8.08
N GLN A 209 -1.25 20.40 -9.11
CA GLN A 209 -2.70 20.62 -9.17
C GLN A 209 -3.51 19.32 -9.20
N ARG A 210 -2.92 18.22 -9.65
CA ARG A 210 -3.54 16.89 -9.70
C ARG A 210 -3.23 16.04 -8.46
N ASN A 211 -2.44 16.56 -7.52
CA ASN A 211 -2.01 15.84 -6.32
C ASN A 211 -1.38 14.48 -6.67
N ILE A 212 -0.43 14.47 -7.61
CA ILE A 212 0.17 13.22 -8.06
C ILE A 212 0.99 12.54 -6.96
N ASP A 213 1.07 11.22 -7.03
CA ASP A 213 1.94 10.41 -6.21
C ASP A 213 3.27 10.06 -6.90
N LEU A 214 4.08 9.23 -6.24
CA LEU A 214 5.39 8.85 -6.76
C LEU A 214 5.29 8.01 -8.05
N VAL A 215 4.27 7.17 -8.21
CA VAL A 215 4.07 6.35 -9.42
C VAL A 215 3.70 7.23 -10.60
N ASP A 216 2.74 8.13 -10.40
CA ASP A 216 2.37 9.12 -11.43
C ASP A 216 3.58 9.91 -11.90
N PHE A 217 4.38 10.41 -10.94
CA PHE A 217 5.59 11.18 -11.24
C PHE A 217 6.61 10.39 -12.06
N LEU A 218 6.86 9.14 -11.71
CA LEU A 218 7.83 8.29 -12.41
C LEU A 218 7.39 8.02 -13.85
N PHE A 219 6.12 7.71 -14.09
CA PHE A 219 5.64 7.35 -15.41
C PHE A 219 5.33 8.56 -16.31
N GLU A 220 4.98 9.70 -15.73
CA GLU A 220 4.81 10.95 -16.46
C GLU A 220 6.14 11.68 -16.75
N SER A 221 7.22 11.33 -16.03
CA SER A 221 8.54 11.95 -16.15
C SER A 221 9.56 11.01 -16.81
N PRO A 222 9.49 10.76 -18.12
CA PRO A 222 10.24 9.69 -18.79
C PRO A 222 11.77 9.78 -18.67
N ARG A 223 12.31 10.92 -18.22
CA ARG A 223 13.76 11.13 -18.07
C ARG A 223 14.33 10.38 -16.86
N ILE A 224 13.53 10.17 -15.81
CA ILE A 224 13.98 9.55 -14.55
C ILE A 224 14.07 8.03 -14.71
N LEU A 225 13.09 7.42 -15.38
CA LEU A 225 13.11 5.98 -15.66
C LEU A 225 14.28 5.56 -16.56
N ARG A 226 14.69 6.40 -17.51
CA ARG A 226 15.83 6.11 -18.40
C ARG A 226 17.18 6.18 -17.68
N ALA A 227 17.31 7.00 -16.64
CA ALA A 227 18.53 7.10 -15.87
C ALA A 227 18.78 5.84 -15.00
N ASN A 228 17.73 5.23 -14.49
CA ASN A 228 17.83 4.01 -13.66
C ASN A 228 18.04 2.75 -14.50
N ALA A 229 17.45 2.66 -15.70
CA ALA A 229 17.68 1.55 -16.63
C ALA A 229 19.13 1.48 -17.18
N SER A 230 19.84 2.61 -17.22
CA SER A 230 21.24 2.67 -17.64
C SER A 230 22.26 2.35 -16.53
N ASN A 231 21.83 2.32 -15.27
CA ASN A 231 22.69 1.96 -14.13
C ASN A 231 22.58 0.48 -13.73
N SER A 232 21.72 -0.30 -14.39
CA SER A 232 21.46 -1.72 -14.10
C SER A 232 21.97 -2.67 -15.20
N ALA A 233 22.76 -2.15 -16.16
CA ALA A 233 23.34 -2.92 -17.27
C ALA A 233 24.85 -3.14 -17.09
#